data_47d5ac42df36cbc2d1194eaa35c01e71
#
_entry.id   47d5ac42df36cbc2d1194eaa35c01e71
#
_cell.length_a   1.000
_cell.length_b   1.000
_cell.length_c   1.000
_cell.angle_alpha   90.00
_cell.angle_beta   90.00
_cell.angle_gamma   90.00
#
_symmetry.space_group_name_H-M   'P 1'
#
loop_
_entity.id
_entity.type
_entity.pdbx_description
1 polymer ?
#
loop_
_entity_poly.entity_id
_entity_poly.type
_entity_poly.pdbx_seq_one_letter_code
_entity_poly.pdbx_strand_id
1 'polypeptide(L)'
;MTICLASTDREIQEIRDLQEVNLKDNIPLENRLSDGFLTAKYELDFLREMNDLTPAIIAKEKGVLVGYALATNRSMLTQHPLLNDLGAQINKIPFGGKLIGDYDYLVVGQLCVAKEVRGRGLAKDLYTHFRANYERHYAFAVTDVDRDNLASLTTHLKVGFQVVSVLQYGGSNWHVVVWDWRKSQK
;
A
#
# COMPACT_ATOMS: atom_id res chain seq x y z
N MET A 1 7.26 -10.78 -17.34
CA MET A 1 7.13 -10.10 -16.06
C MET A 1 7.20 -11.12 -14.96
N THR A 2 7.97 -10.88 -13.89
CA THR A 2 8.10 -11.77 -12.74
C THR A 2 7.62 -11.03 -11.50
N ILE A 3 6.80 -11.68 -10.66
CA ILE A 3 6.35 -11.11 -9.38
C ILE A 3 6.85 -12.02 -8.26
N CYS A 4 7.52 -11.44 -7.25
CA CYS A 4 8.12 -12.17 -6.14
C CYS A 4 8.19 -11.28 -4.89
N LEU A 5 8.65 -11.86 -3.78
CA LEU A 5 9.02 -11.11 -2.57
C LEU A 5 10.38 -10.41 -2.79
N ALA A 6 10.52 -9.19 -2.30
CA ALA A 6 11.81 -8.51 -2.26
C ALA A 6 12.73 -9.20 -1.25
N SER A 7 13.99 -9.44 -1.62
CA SER A 7 14.93 -10.22 -0.83
C SER A 7 16.35 -9.66 -0.82
N THR A 8 16.62 -8.60 -1.56
CA THR A 8 17.95 -8.02 -1.69
C THR A 8 17.96 -6.52 -1.46
N ASP A 9 19.05 -5.99 -0.92
CA ASP A 9 19.26 -4.55 -0.75
C ASP A 9 19.11 -3.77 -2.06
N ARG A 10 19.52 -4.36 -3.17
CA ARG A 10 19.33 -3.76 -4.49
C ARG A 10 17.85 -3.56 -4.82
N GLU A 11 17.00 -4.52 -4.50
CA GLU A 11 15.55 -4.42 -4.72
C GLU A 11 14.93 -3.34 -3.84
N ILE A 12 15.40 -3.20 -2.60
CA ILE A 12 14.95 -2.12 -1.71
C ILE A 12 15.39 -0.76 -2.26
N GLN A 13 16.59 -0.64 -2.80
CA GLN A 13 17.03 0.58 -3.49
C GLN A 13 16.15 0.88 -4.72
N GLU A 14 15.87 -0.14 -5.55
CA GLU A 14 15.00 0.01 -6.73
C GLU A 14 13.56 0.44 -6.32
N ILE A 15 13.03 -0.04 -5.18
CA ILE A 15 11.76 0.43 -4.59
C ILE A 15 11.87 1.92 -4.25
N ARG A 16 12.95 2.33 -3.55
CA ARG A 16 13.20 3.73 -3.16
C ARG A 16 13.28 4.66 -4.37
N ASP A 17 13.95 4.22 -5.43
CA ASP A 17 14.10 4.99 -6.66
C ASP A 17 12.74 5.16 -7.38
N LEU A 18 11.95 4.09 -7.48
CA LEU A 18 10.59 4.16 -8.05
C LEU A 18 9.64 4.99 -7.19
N GLN A 19 9.79 4.94 -5.85
CA GLN A 19 9.05 5.80 -4.93
C GLN A 19 9.31 7.27 -5.23
N GLU A 20 10.58 7.69 -5.34
CA GLU A 20 10.97 9.08 -5.49
C GLU A 20 10.31 9.74 -6.70
N VAL A 21 10.32 9.08 -7.86
CA VAL A 21 9.73 9.64 -9.09
C VAL A 21 8.20 9.70 -9.05
N ASN A 22 7.56 9.01 -8.12
CA ASN A 22 6.09 8.95 -7.97
C ASN A 22 5.56 9.73 -6.75
N LEU A 23 6.41 10.43 -6.00
CA LEU A 23 5.97 11.30 -4.92
C LEU A 23 5.10 12.45 -5.46
N LYS A 24 4.08 12.84 -4.67
CA LYS A 24 3.10 13.90 -5.01
C LYS A 24 3.79 15.18 -5.52
N ASP A 25 4.88 15.57 -4.87
CA ASP A 25 5.62 16.80 -5.21
C ASP A 25 6.42 16.68 -6.52
N ASN A 26 6.71 15.47 -6.97
CA ASN A 26 7.41 15.21 -8.23
C ASN A 26 6.46 14.94 -9.40
N ILE A 27 5.14 14.84 -9.16
CA ILE A 27 4.11 14.67 -10.20
C ILE A 27 3.51 16.04 -10.55
N PRO A 28 3.55 16.48 -11.84
CA PRO A 28 2.88 17.68 -12.30
C PRO A 28 1.39 17.70 -11.90
N LEU A 29 0.89 18.86 -11.49
CA LEU A 29 -0.46 19.01 -10.95
C LEU A 29 -1.53 18.47 -11.91
N GLU A 30 -1.38 18.75 -13.21
CA GLU A 30 -2.28 18.31 -14.27
C GLU A 30 -2.34 16.78 -14.43
N ASN A 31 -1.31 16.06 -13.98
CA ASN A 31 -1.23 14.61 -14.10
C ASN A 31 -1.66 13.87 -12.82
N ARG A 32 -1.83 14.55 -11.68
CA ARG A 32 -2.12 13.90 -10.39
C ARG A 32 -3.43 13.13 -10.38
N LEU A 33 -4.45 13.62 -11.06
CA LEU A 33 -5.76 12.97 -11.14
C LEU A 33 -5.71 11.68 -11.98
N SER A 34 -4.94 11.66 -13.06
CA SER A 34 -4.86 10.53 -14.00
C SER A 34 -3.80 9.51 -13.58
N ASP A 35 -2.64 9.98 -13.16
CA ASP A 35 -1.48 9.14 -12.90
C ASP A 35 -1.44 8.60 -11.47
N GLY A 36 -2.12 9.29 -10.54
CA GLY A 36 -1.98 9.03 -9.11
C GLY A 36 -0.60 9.46 -8.58
N PHE A 37 -0.42 9.37 -7.28
CA PHE A 37 0.80 9.79 -6.60
C PHE A 37 1.00 9.06 -5.29
N LEU A 38 2.21 9.12 -4.75
CA LEU A 38 2.55 8.65 -3.42
C LEU A 38 2.66 9.85 -2.47
N THR A 39 2.10 9.71 -1.27
CA THR A 39 2.15 10.77 -0.25
C THR A 39 3.29 10.54 0.74
N ALA A 40 3.47 9.30 1.19
CA ALA A 40 4.53 8.95 2.13
C ALA A 40 5.86 8.78 1.40
N LYS A 41 6.90 9.41 1.95
CA LYS A 41 8.30 9.15 1.59
C LYS A 41 8.93 8.30 2.68
N TYR A 42 9.36 7.10 2.32
CA TYR A 42 10.07 6.20 3.22
C TYR A 42 11.56 6.23 2.88
N GLU A 43 12.39 6.47 3.89
CA GLU A 43 13.83 6.42 3.75
C GLU A 43 14.32 4.96 3.66
N LEU A 44 15.51 4.78 3.10
CA LEU A 44 16.02 3.45 2.73
C LEU A 44 16.12 2.50 3.94
N ASP A 45 16.58 2.99 5.08
CA ASP A 45 16.70 2.17 6.29
C ASP A 45 15.33 1.72 6.81
N PHE A 46 14.34 2.61 6.75
CA PHE A 46 12.97 2.26 7.11
C PHE A 46 12.35 1.22 6.14
N LEU A 47 12.62 1.35 4.83
CA LEU A 47 12.20 0.34 3.85
C LEU A 47 12.85 -1.03 4.10
N ARG A 48 14.13 -1.07 4.53
CA ARG A 48 14.79 -2.30 4.94
C ARG A 48 14.12 -2.94 6.14
N GLU A 49 13.89 -2.17 7.21
CA GLU A 49 13.20 -2.66 8.41
C GLU A 49 11.78 -3.18 8.10
N MET A 50 11.02 -2.46 7.26
CA MET A 50 9.71 -2.93 6.79
C MET A 50 9.85 -4.27 6.08
N ASN A 51 10.81 -4.38 5.16
CA ASN A 51 11.01 -5.59 4.35
C ASN A 51 11.47 -6.79 5.16
N ASP A 52 12.28 -6.59 6.18
CA ASP A 52 12.74 -7.65 7.08
C ASP A 52 11.59 -8.27 7.88
N LEU A 53 10.59 -7.47 8.24
CA LEU A 53 9.41 -7.93 8.99
C LEU A 53 8.28 -8.44 8.08
N THR A 54 8.05 -7.76 6.97
CA THR A 54 6.97 -8.04 6.02
C THR A 54 7.48 -7.75 4.60
N PRO A 55 8.08 -8.74 3.92
CA PRO A 55 8.70 -8.54 2.62
C PRO A 55 7.75 -7.93 1.58
N ALA A 56 8.21 -6.91 0.87
CA ALA A 56 7.44 -6.28 -0.19
C ALA A 56 7.17 -7.24 -1.35
N ILE A 57 6.01 -7.12 -1.98
CA ILE A 57 5.77 -7.76 -3.28
C ILE A 57 6.32 -6.83 -4.36
N ILE A 58 7.20 -7.35 -5.21
CA ILE A 58 7.80 -6.60 -6.32
C ILE A 58 7.50 -7.24 -7.66
N ALA A 59 7.41 -6.40 -8.69
CA ALA A 59 7.28 -6.84 -10.08
C ALA A 59 8.49 -6.36 -10.89
N LYS A 60 9.08 -7.26 -11.66
CA LYS A 60 10.21 -6.98 -12.57
C LYS A 60 9.86 -7.31 -14.01
N GLU A 61 10.23 -6.41 -14.90
CA GLU A 61 10.21 -6.64 -16.35
C GLU A 61 11.64 -6.54 -16.89
N LYS A 62 12.13 -7.64 -17.53
CA LYS A 62 13.52 -7.74 -18.01
C LYS A 62 14.58 -7.41 -16.94
N GLY A 63 14.32 -7.81 -15.69
CA GLY A 63 15.23 -7.60 -14.57
C GLY A 63 15.16 -6.22 -13.90
N VAL A 64 14.37 -5.28 -14.41
CA VAL A 64 14.16 -3.95 -13.85
C VAL A 64 12.88 -3.94 -13.02
N LEU A 65 12.90 -3.36 -11.83
CA LEU A 65 11.73 -3.19 -10.97
C LEU A 65 10.77 -2.17 -11.61
N VAL A 66 9.51 -2.59 -11.83
CA VAL A 66 8.47 -1.78 -12.46
C VAL A 66 7.21 -1.61 -11.59
N GLY A 67 7.20 -2.20 -10.41
CA GLY A 67 6.12 -1.99 -9.45
C GLY A 67 6.37 -2.73 -8.14
N TYR A 68 5.67 -2.27 -7.09
CA TYR A 68 5.74 -2.88 -5.77
C TYR A 68 4.46 -2.64 -4.96
N ALA A 69 4.23 -3.50 -3.96
CA ALA A 69 3.29 -3.29 -2.88
C ALA A 69 4.03 -3.52 -1.55
N LEU A 70 4.15 -2.47 -0.73
CA LEU A 70 4.75 -2.55 0.59
C LEU A 70 3.73 -3.09 1.59
N ALA A 71 4.15 -4.05 2.39
CA ALA A 71 3.42 -4.54 3.53
C ALA A 71 4.02 -3.97 4.82
N THR A 72 3.19 -3.62 5.78
CA THR A 72 3.65 -3.25 7.12
C THR A 72 2.70 -3.76 8.19
N ASN A 73 3.25 -4.30 9.25
CA ASN A 73 2.49 -4.78 10.39
C ASN A 73 2.35 -3.70 11.47
N ARG A 74 1.59 -3.98 12.51
CA ARG A 74 1.31 -3.03 13.60
C ARG A 74 2.56 -2.52 14.33
N SER A 75 3.63 -3.33 14.43
CA SER A 75 4.85 -2.93 15.15
C SER A 75 5.59 -1.79 14.45
N MET A 76 5.46 -1.69 13.12
CA MET A 76 6.09 -0.64 12.33
C MET A 76 5.30 0.67 12.30
N LEU A 77 4.00 0.65 12.63
CA LEU A 77 3.15 1.85 12.53
C LEU A 77 3.67 3.01 13.37
N THR A 78 4.22 2.72 14.54
CA THR A 78 4.73 3.77 15.46
C THR A 78 6.08 4.35 15.05
N GLN A 79 6.76 3.78 14.07
CA GLN A 79 8.11 4.17 13.67
C GLN A 79 8.14 5.23 12.56
N HIS A 80 6.99 5.52 11.95
CA HIS A 80 6.87 6.56 10.92
C HIS A 80 5.66 7.45 11.21
N PRO A 81 5.79 8.80 11.20
CA PRO A 81 4.72 9.72 11.59
C PRO A 81 3.38 9.47 10.89
N LEU A 82 3.38 9.36 9.55
CA LEU A 82 2.15 9.11 8.78
C LEU A 82 1.52 7.75 9.11
N LEU A 83 2.32 6.70 9.28
CA LEU A 83 1.81 5.38 9.66
C LEU A 83 1.29 5.36 11.10
N ASN A 84 1.91 6.10 12.00
CA ASN A 84 1.43 6.23 13.38
C ASN A 84 0.08 6.94 13.43
N ASP A 85 -0.06 8.05 12.71
CA ASP A 85 -1.33 8.78 12.61
C ASP A 85 -2.41 7.90 11.99
N LEU A 86 -2.10 7.20 10.90
CA LEU A 86 -2.98 6.21 10.29
C LEU A 86 -3.39 5.16 11.30
N GLY A 87 -2.44 4.48 11.96
CA GLY A 87 -2.71 3.42 12.93
C GLY A 87 -3.60 3.88 14.09
N ALA A 88 -3.32 5.07 14.64
CA ALA A 88 -4.11 5.65 15.73
C ALA A 88 -5.57 5.90 15.34
N GLN A 89 -5.82 6.26 14.09
CA GLN A 89 -7.17 6.54 13.58
C GLN A 89 -7.90 5.28 13.16
N ILE A 90 -7.27 4.40 12.36
CA ILE A 90 -7.95 3.21 11.83
C ILE A 90 -8.34 2.21 12.92
N ASN A 91 -7.56 2.12 14.00
CA ASN A 91 -7.85 1.20 15.11
C ASN A 91 -9.22 1.47 15.78
N LYS A 92 -9.77 2.67 15.64
CA LYS A 92 -11.05 3.11 16.22
C LYS A 92 -12.24 2.92 15.28
N ILE A 93 -12.02 2.51 14.04
CA ILE A 93 -13.08 2.35 13.03
C ILE A 93 -13.84 1.06 13.30
N PRO A 94 -15.19 1.10 13.42
CA PRO A 94 -16.01 -0.12 13.48
C PRO A 94 -15.97 -0.89 12.16
N PHE A 95 -15.68 -2.19 12.23
CA PHE A 95 -15.64 -3.06 11.06
C PHE A 95 -15.98 -4.51 11.44
N GLY A 96 -16.95 -5.11 10.77
CA GLY A 96 -17.29 -6.53 10.96
C GLY A 96 -17.71 -6.92 12.38
N GLY A 97 -18.33 -6.00 13.13
CA GLY A 97 -18.84 -6.23 14.50
C GLY A 97 -17.83 -5.94 15.63
N LYS A 98 -16.62 -5.50 15.30
CA LYS A 98 -15.57 -5.09 16.24
C LYS A 98 -14.91 -3.81 15.73
N LEU A 99 -13.91 -3.30 16.44
CA LEU A 99 -13.02 -2.26 15.93
C LEU A 99 -11.93 -2.88 15.03
N ILE A 100 -11.42 -2.14 14.06
CA ILE A 100 -10.28 -2.59 13.24
C ILE A 100 -9.11 -3.00 14.15
N GLY A 101 -8.84 -2.24 15.21
CA GLY A 101 -7.78 -2.53 16.18
C GLY A 101 -7.91 -3.86 16.93
N ASP A 102 -9.09 -4.49 16.91
CA ASP A 102 -9.32 -5.80 17.55
C ASP A 102 -8.99 -6.99 16.64
N TYR A 103 -8.54 -6.73 15.42
CA TYR A 103 -8.15 -7.75 14.45
C TYR A 103 -6.65 -7.78 14.22
N ASP A 104 -6.13 -8.92 13.80
CA ASP A 104 -4.83 -8.98 13.15
C ASP A 104 -5.00 -8.54 11.70
N TYR A 105 -4.49 -7.37 11.38
CA TYR A 105 -4.57 -6.77 10.07
C TYR A 105 -3.19 -6.36 9.55
N LEU A 106 -3.06 -6.28 8.24
CA LEU A 106 -1.88 -5.81 7.55
C LEU A 106 -2.15 -4.45 6.90
N VAL A 107 -1.22 -3.52 7.02
CA VAL A 107 -1.31 -2.25 6.30
C VAL A 107 -0.59 -2.38 4.96
N VAL A 108 -1.26 -1.96 3.88
CA VAL A 108 -0.55 -1.68 2.63
C VAL A 108 0.12 -0.32 2.82
N GLY A 109 1.42 -0.34 3.09
CA GLY A 109 2.19 0.88 3.31
C GLY A 109 2.27 1.75 2.06
N GLN A 110 2.34 1.12 0.88
CA GLN A 110 2.37 1.81 -0.41
C GLN A 110 2.14 0.83 -1.56
N LEU A 111 1.44 1.26 -2.61
CA LEU A 111 1.38 0.59 -3.91
C LEU A 111 1.92 1.54 -4.98
N CYS A 112 2.88 1.09 -5.78
CA CYS A 112 3.42 1.86 -6.88
C CYS A 112 3.58 1.02 -8.14
N VAL A 113 3.28 1.60 -9.30
CA VAL A 113 3.48 1.00 -10.62
C VAL A 113 4.12 2.05 -11.52
N ALA A 114 5.24 1.69 -12.14
CA ALA A 114 5.96 2.54 -13.07
C ALA A 114 5.07 2.97 -14.25
N LYS A 115 5.17 4.22 -14.66
CA LYS A 115 4.26 4.85 -15.64
C LYS A 115 4.16 4.05 -16.94
N GLU A 116 5.27 3.49 -17.40
CA GLU A 116 5.42 2.78 -18.68
C GLU A 116 4.64 1.46 -18.73
N VAL A 117 4.28 0.91 -17.57
CA VAL A 117 3.56 -0.38 -17.47
C VAL A 117 2.17 -0.25 -16.86
N ARG A 118 1.70 0.98 -16.61
CA ARG A 118 0.31 1.23 -16.14
C ARG A 118 -0.71 0.79 -17.17
N GLY A 119 -1.93 0.52 -16.71
CA GLY A 119 -3.03 0.07 -17.58
C GLY A 119 -2.95 -1.41 -18.00
N ARG A 120 -1.89 -2.13 -17.63
CA ARG A 120 -1.69 -3.55 -17.99
C ARG A 120 -2.16 -4.54 -16.90
N GLY A 121 -2.86 -4.06 -15.87
CA GLY A 121 -3.36 -4.93 -14.79
C GLY A 121 -2.35 -5.22 -13.65
N LEU A 122 -1.12 -4.69 -13.73
CA LEU A 122 -0.04 -5.01 -12.80
C LEU A 122 -0.38 -4.74 -11.32
N ALA A 123 -1.13 -3.69 -11.01
CA ALA A 123 -1.59 -3.43 -9.65
C ALA A 123 -2.45 -4.58 -9.09
N LYS A 124 -3.32 -5.17 -9.91
CA LYS A 124 -4.13 -6.34 -9.53
C LYS A 124 -3.23 -7.56 -9.31
N ASP A 125 -2.24 -7.77 -10.16
CA ASP A 125 -1.33 -8.91 -10.05
C ASP A 125 -0.46 -8.79 -8.79
N LEU A 126 0.07 -7.59 -8.48
CA LEU A 126 0.78 -7.32 -7.22
C LEU A 126 -0.11 -7.62 -6.00
N TYR A 127 -1.35 -7.17 -6.00
CA TYR A 127 -2.30 -7.45 -4.92
C TYR A 127 -2.70 -8.93 -4.83
N THR A 128 -2.79 -9.64 -5.93
CA THR A 128 -3.04 -11.08 -5.93
C THR A 128 -1.91 -11.81 -5.20
N HIS A 129 -0.65 -11.46 -5.50
CA HIS A 129 0.51 -12.01 -4.80
C HIS A 129 0.60 -11.54 -3.34
N PHE A 130 0.27 -10.27 -3.06
CA PHE A 130 0.20 -9.73 -1.71
C PHE A 130 -0.77 -10.55 -0.85
N ARG A 131 -1.98 -10.76 -1.32
CA ARG A 131 -2.96 -11.56 -0.62
C ARG A 131 -2.49 -13.01 -0.41
N ALA A 132 -1.99 -13.67 -1.44
CA ALA A 132 -1.53 -15.06 -1.36
C ALA A 132 -0.44 -15.28 -0.30
N ASN A 133 0.42 -14.26 -0.07
CA ASN A 133 1.47 -14.33 0.95
C ASN A 133 0.96 -14.03 2.36
N TYR A 134 -0.09 -13.22 2.53
CA TYR A 134 -0.46 -12.66 3.82
C TYR A 134 -1.82 -13.07 4.37
N GLU A 135 -2.77 -13.54 3.54
CA GLU A 135 -4.15 -13.83 3.99
C GLU A 135 -4.27 -14.92 5.07
N ARG A 136 -3.25 -15.78 5.24
CA ARG A 136 -3.25 -16.80 6.29
C ARG A 136 -2.92 -16.26 7.67
N HIS A 137 -2.29 -15.10 7.73
CA HIS A 137 -1.80 -14.48 8.97
C HIS A 137 -2.63 -13.28 9.40
N TYR A 138 -3.38 -12.67 8.46
CA TYR A 138 -4.14 -11.45 8.70
C TYR A 138 -5.57 -11.58 8.21
N ALA A 139 -6.50 -10.96 8.93
CA ALA A 139 -7.93 -10.99 8.60
C ALA A 139 -8.24 -10.16 7.34
N PHE A 140 -7.49 -9.10 7.11
CA PHE A 140 -7.68 -8.17 5.99
C PHE A 140 -6.46 -7.28 5.79
N ALA A 141 -6.38 -6.67 4.62
CA ALA A 141 -5.48 -5.54 4.36
C ALA A 141 -6.24 -4.22 4.52
N VAL A 142 -5.56 -3.20 5.02
CA VAL A 142 -6.09 -1.83 5.17
C VAL A 142 -5.07 -0.83 4.68
N THR A 143 -5.54 0.26 4.11
CA THR A 143 -4.73 1.44 3.81
C THR A 143 -5.62 2.67 3.77
N ASP A 144 -5.01 3.83 3.65
CA ASP A 144 -5.68 5.08 3.35
C ASP A 144 -5.26 5.62 1.98
N VAL A 145 -6.15 6.36 1.38
CA VAL A 145 -5.93 6.97 0.06
C VAL A 145 -6.32 8.45 0.16
N ASP A 146 -5.40 9.33 -0.21
CA ASP A 146 -5.68 10.78 -0.32
C ASP A 146 -6.92 10.98 -1.19
N ARG A 147 -7.87 11.80 -0.71
CA ARG A 147 -9.14 12.08 -1.40
C ARG A 147 -8.94 12.54 -2.84
N ASP A 148 -7.86 13.27 -3.11
CA ASP A 148 -7.56 13.79 -4.43
C ASP A 148 -6.86 12.75 -5.34
N ASN A 149 -6.50 11.58 -4.80
CA ASN A 149 -5.86 10.50 -5.54
C ASN A 149 -6.88 9.49 -6.10
N LEU A 150 -7.73 9.96 -7.01
CA LEU A 150 -8.81 9.14 -7.59
C LEU A 150 -8.30 7.91 -8.35
N ALA A 151 -7.12 8.00 -8.98
CA ALA A 151 -6.50 6.88 -9.68
C ALA A 151 -6.16 5.75 -8.72
N SER A 152 -5.58 6.09 -7.56
CA SER A 152 -5.28 5.13 -6.49
C SER A 152 -6.56 4.53 -5.91
N LEU A 153 -7.53 5.35 -5.53
CA LEU A 153 -8.81 4.87 -5.00
C LEU A 153 -9.50 3.89 -5.96
N THR A 154 -9.60 4.26 -7.25
CA THR A 154 -10.19 3.41 -8.29
C THR A 154 -9.46 2.07 -8.40
N THR A 155 -8.14 2.08 -8.31
CA THR A 155 -7.31 0.86 -8.35
C THR A 155 -7.62 -0.06 -7.18
N HIS A 156 -7.67 0.46 -5.96
CA HIS A 156 -8.02 -0.32 -4.77
C HIS A 156 -9.43 -0.92 -4.85
N LEU A 157 -10.41 -0.12 -5.25
CA LEU A 157 -11.80 -0.59 -5.39
C LEU A 157 -11.92 -1.72 -6.43
N LYS A 158 -11.21 -1.64 -7.56
CA LYS A 158 -11.19 -2.69 -8.59
C LYS A 158 -10.57 -4.00 -8.10
N VAL A 159 -9.67 -3.97 -7.14
CA VAL A 159 -9.06 -5.16 -6.52
C VAL A 159 -10.01 -5.83 -5.52
N GLY A 160 -10.94 -5.07 -4.94
CA GLY A 160 -11.91 -5.56 -3.96
C GLY A 160 -11.84 -4.87 -2.60
N PHE A 161 -11.05 -3.81 -2.47
CA PHE A 161 -11.13 -2.95 -1.29
C PHE A 161 -12.47 -2.23 -1.25
N GLN A 162 -12.92 -1.90 -0.04
CA GLN A 162 -14.13 -1.15 0.24
C GLN A 162 -13.81 0.05 1.10
N VAL A 163 -14.39 1.21 0.81
CA VAL A 163 -14.28 2.40 1.68
C VAL A 163 -15.06 2.11 2.96
N VAL A 164 -14.40 2.19 4.10
CA VAL A 164 -14.99 1.94 5.43
C VAL A 164 -15.09 3.21 6.26
N SER A 165 -14.30 4.23 5.96
CA SER A 165 -14.33 5.53 6.65
C SER A 165 -13.70 6.62 5.79
N VAL A 166 -13.97 7.86 6.19
CA VAL A 166 -13.25 9.05 5.71
C VAL A 166 -12.68 9.75 6.93
N LEU A 167 -11.40 10.00 6.94
CA LEU A 167 -10.67 10.62 8.04
C LEU A 167 -10.05 11.95 7.59
N GLN A 168 -9.81 12.83 8.58
CA GLN A 168 -9.07 14.07 8.37
C GLN A 168 -7.89 14.11 9.33
N TYR A 169 -6.68 14.08 8.78
CA TYR A 169 -5.43 14.21 9.54
C TYR A 169 -4.28 14.62 8.61
N GLY A 170 -3.19 15.14 9.19
CA GLY A 170 -2.03 15.59 8.42
C GLY A 170 -2.35 16.69 7.39
N GLY A 171 -3.43 17.47 7.60
CA GLY A 171 -3.87 18.52 6.67
C GLY A 171 -4.60 18.02 5.42
N SER A 172 -4.87 16.72 5.31
CA SER A 172 -5.57 16.09 4.17
C SER A 172 -6.80 15.29 4.61
N ASN A 173 -7.66 14.98 3.63
CA ASN A 173 -8.79 14.05 3.80
C ASN A 173 -8.40 12.70 3.17
N TRP A 174 -8.73 11.60 3.86
CA TRP A 174 -8.31 10.26 3.51
C TRP A 174 -9.49 9.30 3.45
N HIS A 175 -9.59 8.53 2.38
CA HIS A 175 -10.47 7.37 2.33
C HIS A 175 -9.75 6.18 2.95
N VAL A 176 -10.26 5.66 4.07
CA VAL A 176 -9.78 4.38 4.63
C VAL A 176 -10.46 3.26 3.87
N VAL A 177 -9.66 2.38 3.28
CA VAL A 177 -10.14 1.25 2.49
C VAL A 177 -9.64 -0.07 3.08
N VAL A 178 -10.53 -1.08 3.12
CA VAL A 178 -10.26 -2.42 3.66
C VAL A 178 -10.53 -3.47 2.60
N TRP A 179 -9.64 -4.43 2.48
CA TRP A 179 -9.81 -5.64 1.67
C TRP A 179 -9.97 -6.84 2.59
N ASP A 180 -11.21 -7.24 2.81
CA ASP A 180 -11.59 -8.30 3.73
C ASP A 180 -11.33 -9.69 3.13
N TRP A 181 -10.45 -10.47 3.74
CA TRP A 181 -10.07 -11.81 3.29
C TRP A 181 -10.84 -12.93 4.00
N ARG A 182 -11.54 -12.64 5.10
CA ARG A 182 -12.25 -13.63 5.93
C ARG A 182 -13.35 -14.38 5.18
N LYS A 183 -13.99 -13.74 4.20
CA LYS A 183 -15.09 -14.33 3.42
C LYS A 183 -14.62 -15.37 2.40
N SER A 184 -13.34 -15.46 2.13
CA SER A 184 -12.74 -16.36 1.14
C SER A 184 -12.14 -17.62 1.76
N GLN A 185 -12.22 -17.75 3.09
CA GLN A 185 -11.68 -18.89 3.84
C GLN A 185 -12.76 -19.92 4.21
N LYS A 186 -13.95 -19.86 3.57
CA LYS A 186 -15.06 -20.84 3.72
C LYS A 186 -15.05 -21.83 2.59
#